data_cbf72b1758325bd9f37c02f18f2079ca
#
_entry.id   cbf72b1758325bd9f37c02f18f2079ca
#
_cell.length_a   1.000
_cell.length_b   1.000
_cell.length_c   1.000
_cell.angle_alpha   90.00
_cell.angle_beta   90.00
_cell.angle_gamma   90.00
#
_symmetry.space_group_name_H-M   'P 1'
#
loop_
_entity.id
_entity.type
_entity.pdbx_description
1 polymer ?
#
loop_
_entity_poly.entity_id
_entity_poly.type
_entity_poly.pdbx_seq_one_letter_code
_entity_poly.pdbx_strand_id
1 'polypeptide(L)'
;MYSIVAEESGLLPRERLLQKGAEVLSDQELLAIVLRTGTKSESVLSMANRILKGMTSLADLSRLSLNELQKIPGIGRVRSIELKAMVELAKRIEKAELARSEQIMSSQQVARRMMLDIGDKPQEHLVAIYLDTQNRIIQQKTVFIGGVRRSIAEPREILYYACHLMATSLIVVHNHPSGEAYPSRNDIDFTQKIKRSCDDLGICLLDHLIVGKSTYYSFREEREDFEL
;
A
#
# COMPACT_ATOMS: atom_id res chain seq x y z
N MET A 1 9.09 40.18 5.66
CA MET A 1 7.75 40.34 5.07
C MET A 1 7.74 39.47 3.81
N TYR A 2 7.07 38.29 3.88
CA TYR A 2 7.08 37.33 2.77
C TYR A 2 5.81 37.59 1.95
N SER A 3 5.94 38.10 0.73
CA SER A 3 4.82 38.25 -0.19
C SER A 3 4.43 36.90 -0.74
N ILE A 4 3.24 36.43 -0.39
CA ILE A 4 2.59 35.26 -0.97
C ILE A 4 1.72 35.79 -2.10
N VAL A 5 1.99 35.33 -3.31
CA VAL A 5 1.12 35.63 -4.47
C VAL A 5 -0.15 34.79 -4.28
N ALA A 6 -1.27 35.46 -4.02
CA ALA A 6 -2.59 34.85 -3.92
C ALA A 6 -3.07 34.47 -5.33
N GLU A 7 -3.45 33.23 -5.53
CA GLU A 7 -4.23 32.82 -6.72
C GLU A 7 -5.71 33.23 -6.54
N GLU A 8 -6.42 33.39 -7.63
CA GLU A 8 -7.76 33.94 -7.93
C GLU A 8 -8.83 34.11 -6.81
N SER A 9 -8.67 33.55 -5.63
CA SER A 9 -9.61 33.72 -4.50
C SER A 9 -9.12 34.70 -3.42
N GLY A 10 -7.92 35.25 -3.52
CA GLY A 10 -7.34 36.18 -2.53
C GLY A 10 -6.99 35.55 -1.17
N LEU A 11 -7.36 34.30 -0.91
CA LEU A 11 -7.14 33.58 0.35
C LEU A 11 -5.88 32.72 0.30
N LEU A 12 -5.12 32.71 1.40
CA LEU A 12 -3.97 31.84 1.58
C LEU A 12 -4.40 30.38 1.80
N PRO A 13 -3.57 29.38 1.46
CA PRO A 13 -3.93 27.97 1.62
C PRO A 13 -4.45 27.60 3.02
N ARG A 14 -3.85 28.16 4.08
CA ARG A 14 -4.33 27.96 5.47
C ARG A 14 -5.70 28.56 5.73
N GLU A 15 -5.95 29.73 5.17
CA GLU A 15 -7.25 30.41 5.29
C GLU A 15 -8.33 29.65 4.51
N ARG A 16 -7.99 29.13 3.31
CA ARG A 16 -8.89 28.28 2.54
C ARG A 16 -9.21 26.99 3.29
N LEU A 17 -8.22 26.35 3.91
CA LEU A 17 -8.43 25.15 4.72
C LEU A 17 -9.39 25.44 5.89
N LEU A 18 -9.19 26.56 6.60
CA LEU A 18 -10.05 26.96 7.73
C LEU A 18 -11.50 27.27 7.30
N GLN A 19 -11.69 27.85 6.13
CA GLN A 19 -13.02 28.27 5.68
C GLN A 19 -13.79 27.20 4.92
N LYS A 20 -13.09 26.35 4.16
CA LYS A 20 -13.70 25.44 3.18
C LYS A 20 -13.36 23.96 3.38
N GLY A 21 -12.52 23.62 4.36
CA GLY A 21 -12.03 22.25 4.58
C GLY A 21 -10.80 21.90 3.74
N ALA A 22 -10.20 20.73 4.03
CA ALA A 22 -8.99 20.29 3.36
C ALA A 22 -9.27 19.73 1.96
N GLU A 23 -10.46 19.21 1.73
CA GLU A 23 -10.90 18.52 0.50
C GLU A 23 -10.94 19.44 -0.73
N VAL A 24 -11.03 20.76 -0.53
CA VAL A 24 -11.03 21.72 -1.64
C VAL A 24 -9.64 22.25 -1.99
N LEU A 25 -8.59 21.82 -1.26
CA LEU A 25 -7.23 22.24 -1.52
C LEU A 25 -6.57 21.31 -2.53
N SER A 26 -5.76 21.89 -3.42
CA SER A 26 -4.88 21.13 -4.30
C SER A 26 -3.73 20.51 -3.52
N ASP A 27 -3.11 19.46 -4.09
CA ASP A 27 -1.90 18.84 -3.53
C ASP A 27 -0.78 19.85 -3.29
N GLN A 28 -0.65 20.84 -4.17
CA GLN A 28 0.30 21.93 -4.04
C GLN A 28 0.04 22.76 -2.78
N GLU A 29 -1.22 23.10 -2.51
CA GLU A 29 -1.60 23.89 -1.35
C GLU A 29 -1.43 23.11 -0.05
N LEU A 30 -1.81 21.82 -0.05
CA LEU A 30 -1.60 20.94 1.10
C LEU A 30 -0.10 20.81 1.41
N LEU A 31 0.74 20.56 0.39
CA LEU A 31 2.17 20.48 0.56
C LEU A 31 2.77 21.82 1.04
N ALA A 32 2.28 22.95 0.53
CA ALA A 32 2.72 24.27 0.96
C ALA A 32 2.39 24.53 2.45
N ILE A 33 1.24 24.06 2.94
CA ILE A 33 0.88 24.14 4.36
C ILE A 33 1.87 23.36 5.23
N VAL A 34 2.25 22.15 4.80
CA VAL A 34 3.20 21.27 5.51
C VAL A 34 4.60 21.89 5.51
N LEU A 35 5.05 22.44 4.39
CA LEU A 35 6.35 23.09 4.26
C LEU A 35 6.44 24.42 5.03
N ARG A 36 5.31 25.04 5.35
CA ARG A 36 5.12 26.26 6.17
C ARG A 36 5.66 27.54 5.53
N THR A 37 6.89 27.54 5.06
CA THR A 37 7.58 28.73 4.53
C THR A 37 8.39 28.37 3.29
N GLY A 38 8.55 29.30 2.38
CA GLY A 38 9.45 29.18 1.24
C GLY A 38 10.92 29.32 1.62
N THR A 39 11.72 29.74 0.66
CA THR A 39 13.13 30.14 0.83
C THR A 39 13.26 31.66 0.64
N LYS A 40 14.47 32.18 0.73
CA LYS A 40 14.73 33.62 0.43
C LYS A 40 14.42 34.00 -1.03
N SER A 41 14.50 33.04 -1.94
CA SER A 41 14.35 33.26 -3.38
C SER A 41 13.05 32.67 -3.96
N GLU A 42 12.27 31.90 -3.21
CA GLU A 42 11.12 31.17 -3.73
C GLU A 42 9.97 31.14 -2.70
N SER A 43 8.73 31.39 -3.16
CA SER A 43 7.55 31.24 -2.31
C SER A 43 7.31 29.78 -1.95
N VAL A 44 6.57 29.52 -0.87
CA VAL A 44 6.24 28.15 -0.45
C VAL A 44 5.37 27.42 -1.49
N LEU A 45 4.46 28.14 -2.16
CA LEU A 45 3.63 27.58 -3.23
C LEU A 45 4.48 27.21 -4.45
N SER A 46 5.38 28.09 -4.88
CA SER A 46 6.30 27.79 -5.99
C SER A 46 7.19 26.60 -5.67
N MET A 47 7.70 26.51 -4.44
CA MET A 47 8.50 25.37 -3.98
C MET A 47 7.69 24.07 -3.97
N ALA A 48 6.46 24.08 -3.47
CA ALA A 48 5.57 22.92 -3.49
C ALA A 48 5.29 22.45 -4.92
N ASN A 49 4.97 23.40 -5.83
CA ASN A 49 4.75 23.07 -7.24
C ASN A 49 5.98 22.46 -7.89
N ARG A 50 7.18 22.99 -7.64
CA ARG A 50 8.43 22.46 -8.17
C ARG A 50 8.70 21.03 -7.67
N ILE A 51 8.42 20.74 -6.41
CA ILE A 51 8.55 19.41 -5.83
C ILE A 51 7.60 18.43 -6.53
N LEU A 52 6.33 18.81 -6.67
CA LEU A 52 5.30 17.97 -7.29
C LEU A 52 5.53 17.76 -8.79
N LYS A 53 6.03 18.77 -9.52
CA LYS A 53 6.37 18.61 -10.95
C LYS A 53 7.45 17.56 -11.23
N GLY A 54 8.29 17.25 -10.25
CA GLY A 54 9.30 16.20 -10.34
C GLY A 54 8.74 14.79 -10.03
N MET A 55 7.44 14.67 -9.78
CA MET A 55 6.76 13.43 -9.39
C MET A 55 5.64 13.11 -10.38
N THR A 56 5.37 11.83 -10.57
CA THR A 56 4.21 11.38 -11.36
C THR A 56 2.93 11.35 -10.52
N SER A 57 3.06 11.18 -9.21
CA SER A 57 1.95 11.19 -8.24
C SER A 57 2.46 11.50 -6.83
N LEU A 58 1.55 11.84 -5.90
CA LEU A 58 1.87 11.98 -4.46
C LEU A 58 2.47 10.70 -3.86
N ALA A 59 2.18 9.54 -4.41
CA ALA A 59 2.76 8.27 -3.96
C ALA A 59 4.29 8.26 -4.08
N ASP A 60 4.87 9.03 -5.01
CA ASP A 60 6.33 9.11 -5.16
C ASP A 60 7.00 9.76 -3.94
N LEU A 61 6.29 10.66 -3.24
CA LEU A 61 6.79 11.25 -1.99
C LEU A 61 7.06 10.17 -0.93
N SER A 62 6.28 9.10 -0.91
CA SER A 62 6.46 8.00 0.03
C SER A 62 7.71 7.17 -0.24
N ARG A 63 8.16 7.13 -1.50
CA ARG A 63 9.30 6.34 -1.97
C ARG A 63 10.65 7.01 -1.73
N LEU A 64 10.67 8.35 -1.63
CA LEU A 64 11.91 9.10 -1.43
C LEU A 64 12.52 8.81 -0.06
N SER A 65 13.81 8.51 -0.05
CA SER A 65 14.61 8.43 1.18
C SER A 65 14.86 9.81 1.78
N LEU A 66 15.28 9.87 3.04
CA LEU A 66 15.70 11.15 3.67
C LEU A 66 16.80 11.85 2.87
N ASN A 67 17.76 11.09 2.34
CA ASN A 67 18.87 11.64 1.57
C ASN A 67 18.40 12.22 0.22
N GLU A 68 17.44 11.58 -0.45
CA GLU A 68 16.86 12.08 -1.69
C GLU A 68 16.03 13.34 -1.44
N LEU A 69 15.22 13.37 -0.39
CA LEU A 69 14.48 14.56 0.00
C LEU A 69 15.42 15.75 0.26
N GLN A 70 16.55 15.53 0.95
CA GLN A 70 17.51 16.58 1.24
C GLN A 70 18.26 17.11 0.01
N LYS A 71 18.28 16.37 -1.11
CA LYS A 71 18.83 16.85 -2.39
C LYS A 71 17.91 17.85 -3.09
N ILE A 72 16.64 17.90 -2.69
CA ILE A 72 15.67 18.85 -3.28
C ILE A 72 15.97 20.27 -2.75
N PRO A 73 16.25 21.24 -3.63
CA PRO A 73 16.53 22.61 -3.19
C PRO A 73 15.40 23.15 -2.29
N GLY A 74 15.79 23.71 -1.15
CA GLY A 74 14.83 24.23 -0.14
C GLY A 74 14.34 23.19 0.87
N ILE A 75 14.61 21.90 0.67
CA ILE A 75 14.32 20.84 1.65
C ILE A 75 15.59 20.51 2.44
N GLY A 76 15.73 21.16 3.60
CA GLY A 76 16.81 20.82 4.53
C GLY A 76 16.46 19.61 5.42
N ARG A 77 17.39 19.32 6.35
CA ARG A 77 17.26 18.18 7.28
C ARG A 77 15.92 18.17 8.03
N VAL A 78 15.46 19.30 8.56
CA VAL A 78 14.21 19.36 9.34
C VAL A 78 13.01 19.05 8.47
N ARG A 79 12.88 19.72 7.31
CA ARG A 79 11.75 19.49 6.39
C ARG A 79 11.70 18.07 5.84
N SER A 80 12.85 17.44 5.57
CA SER A 80 12.88 16.05 5.12
C SER A 80 12.37 15.08 6.19
N ILE A 81 12.70 15.33 7.47
CA ILE A 81 12.18 14.54 8.60
C ILE A 81 10.67 14.74 8.76
N GLU A 82 10.19 15.98 8.70
CA GLU A 82 8.76 16.30 8.80
C GLU A 82 7.93 15.64 7.68
N LEU A 83 8.41 15.70 6.44
CA LEU A 83 7.77 15.04 5.30
C LEU A 83 7.73 13.51 5.47
N LYS A 84 8.83 12.89 5.91
CA LYS A 84 8.83 11.43 6.16
C LYS A 84 7.92 11.04 7.30
N ALA A 85 7.86 11.82 8.37
CA ALA A 85 6.95 11.59 9.49
C ALA A 85 5.48 11.71 9.06
N MET A 86 5.14 12.71 8.26
CA MET A 86 3.79 12.88 7.70
C MET A 86 3.38 11.69 6.83
N VAL A 87 4.25 11.26 5.93
CA VAL A 87 4.00 10.09 5.07
C VAL A 87 3.80 8.83 5.90
N GLU A 88 4.63 8.61 6.91
CA GLU A 88 4.49 7.45 7.80
C GLU A 88 3.19 7.50 8.61
N LEU A 89 2.80 8.68 9.11
CA LEU A 89 1.51 8.84 9.80
C LEU A 89 0.33 8.54 8.88
N ALA A 90 0.35 9.02 7.64
CA ALA A 90 -0.69 8.73 6.66
C ALA A 90 -0.83 7.22 6.40
N LYS A 91 0.30 6.51 6.21
CA LYS A 91 0.32 5.04 6.08
C LYS A 91 -0.27 4.34 7.32
N ARG A 92 0.07 4.80 8.53
CA ARG A 92 -0.46 4.21 9.77
C ARG A 92 -1.94 4.46 9.97
N ILE A 93 -2.44 5.63 9.60
CA ILE A 93 -3.87 5.95 9.65
C ILE A 93 -4.63 5.02 8.70
N GLU A 94 -4.20 4.90 7.45
CA GLU A 94 -4.81 4.02 6.48
C GLU A 94 -4.78 2.56 6.94
N LYS A 95 -3.64 2.10 7.46
CA LYS A 95 -3.51 0.75 8.03
C LYS A 95 -4.46 0.52 9.22
N ALA A 96 -4.63 1.50 10.10
CA ALA A 96 -5.52 1.39 11.25
C ALA A 96 -7.00 1.35 10.83
N GLU A 97 -7.39 2.09 9.79
CA GLU A 97 -8.74 2.03 9.22
C GLU A 97 -9.03 0.66 8.60
N LEU A 98 -8.08 0.13 7.82
CA LEU A 98 -8.20 -1.21 7.24
C LEU A 98 -8.24 -2.32 8.31
N ALA A 99 -7.51 -2.14 9.43
CA ALA A 99 -7.52 -3.08 10.55
C ALA A 99 -8.83 -3.07 11.34
N ARG A 100 -9.60 -1.97 11.32
CA ARG A 100 -10.93 -1.92 11.94
C ARG A 100 -11.97 -2.75 11.21
N SER A 101 -11.73 -3.07 9.94
CA SER A 101 -12.57 -4.00 9.19
C SER A 101 -12.13 -5.43 9.49
N GLU A 102 -12.70 -6.04 10.52
CA GLU A 102 -12.42 -7.44 10.87
C GLU A 102 -12.89 -8.43 9.78
N GLN A 103 -13.86 -8.02 8.97
CA GLN A 103 -14.48 -8.84 7.92
C GLN A 103 -13.95 -8.43 6.54
N ILE A 104 -13.53 -9.43 5.75
CA ILE A 104 -13.09 -9.21 4.36
C ILE A 104 -14.31 -9.26 3.44
N MET A 105 -14.53 -8.15 2.71
CA MET A 105 -15.65 -7.98 1.79
C MET A 105 -15.25 -8.04 0.32
N SER A 106 -13.96 -7.82 -0.03
CA SER A 106 -13.49 -7.84 -1.42
C SER A 106 -11.99 -8.10 -1.54
N SER A 107 -11.57 -8.60 -2.71
CA SER A 107 -10.16 -8.76 -3.08
C SER A 107 -9.41 -7.43 -3.05
N GLN A 108 -10.04 -6.34 -3.51
CA GLN A 108 -9.47 -5.00 -3.47
C GLN A 108 -9.12 -4.54 -2.05
N GLN A 109 -9.98 -4.81 -1.06
CA GLN A 109 -9.72 -4.45 0.34
C GLN A 109 -8.48 -5.17 0.87
N VAL A 110 -8.35 -6.48 0.58
CA VAL A 110 -7.18 -7.27 0.97
C VAL A 110 -5.93 -6.78 0.24
N ALA A 111 -6.03 -6.56 -1.06
CA ALA A 111 -4.91 -6.07 -1.88
C ALA A 111 -4.38 -4.73 -1.35
N ARG A 112 -5.26 -3.77 -1.05
CA ARG A 112 -4.89 -2.46 -0.51
C ARG A 112 -4.14 -2.58 0.83
N ARG A 113 -4.65 -3.41 1.73
CA ARG A 113 -3.99 -3.71 3.01
C ARG A 113 -2.61 -4.33 2.80
N MET A 114 -2.51 -5.33 1.91
CA MET A 114 -1.27 -6.05 1.69
C MET A 114 -0.23 -5.22 0.89
N MET A 115 -0.65 -4.33 -0.01
CA MET A 115 0.24 -3.36 -0.64
C MET A 115 0.94 -2.46 0.39
N LEU A 116 0.23 -2.04 1.46
CA LEU A 116 0.82 -1.26 2.55
C LEU A 116 1.79 -2.08 3.41
N ASP A 117 1.51 -3.38 3.59
CA ASP A 117 2.31 -4.25 4.45
C ASP A 117 3.55 -4.81 3.75
N ILE A 118 3.42 -5.25 2.49
CA ILE A 118 4.48 -5.99 1.78
C ILE A 118 4.79 -5.46 0.37
N GLY A 119 3.99 -4.54 -0.19
CA GLY A 119 4.12 -4.11 -1.59
C GLY A 119 5.44 -3.41 -1.94
N ASP A 120 6.14 -2.83 -0.97
CA ASP A 120 7.43 -2.16 -1.13
C ASP A 120 8.63 -3.00 -0.65
N LYS A 121 8.39 -4.24 -0.25
CA LYS A 121 9.46 -5.12 0.26
C LYS A 121 10.41 -5.56 -0.87
N PRO A 122 11.73 -5.55 -0.62
CA PRO A 122 12.72 -5.95 -1.62
C PRO A 122 12.80 -7.47 -1.83
N GLN A 123 12.20 -8.25 -0.94
CA GLN A 123 12.10 -9.70 -1.03
C GLN A 123 10.65 -10.11 -1.25
N GLU A 124 10.44 -11.24 -1.88
CA GLU A 124 9.13 -11.86 -2.02
C GLU A 124 8.64 -12.38 -0.67
N HIS A 125 7.47 -11.95 -0.24
CA HIS A 125 6.79 -12.38 0.98
C HIS A 125 5.51 -13.07 0.59
N LEU A 126 5.32 -14.31 1.05
CA LEU A 126 4.06 -15.01 0.94
C LEU A 126 3.33 -14.93 2.27
N VAL A 127 2.15 -14.36 2.26
CA VAL A 127 1.28 -14.17 3.43
C VAL A 127 0.02 -15.00 3.26
N ALA A 128 -0.36 -15.73 4.29
CA ALA A 128 -1.62 -16.43 4.39
C ALA A 128 -2.55 -15.71 5.38
N ILE A 129 -3.79 -15.49 4.99
CA ILE A 129 -4.86 -14.88 5.80
C ILE A 129 -5.92 -15.95 6.04
N TYR A 130 -6.10 -16.33 7.29
CA TYR A 130 -7.01 -17.39 7.74
C TYR A 130 -8.31 -16.76 8.22
N LEU A 131 -9.44 -17.29 7.76
CA LEU A 131 -10.76 -16.70 7.96
C LEU A 131 -11.74 -17.70 8.58
N ASP A 132 -12.68 -17.16 9.36
CA ASP A 132 -13.83 -17.91 9.89
C ASP A 132 -14.98 -17.97 8.87
N THR A 133 -16.10 -18.60 9.28
CA THR A 133 -17.32 -18.75 8.48
C THR A 133 -17.99 -17.43 8.09
N GLN A 134 -17.60 -16.33 8.71
CA GLN A 134 -18.11 -14.98 8.44
C GLN A 134 -17.10 -14.11 7.69
N ASN A 135 -16.04 -14.71 7.13
CA ASN A 135 -14.92 -14.04 6.49
C ASN A 135 -14.19 -13.04 7.42
N ARG A 136 -14.19 -13.28 8.72
CA ARG A 136 -13.41 -12.51 9.69
C ARG A 136 -12.01 -13.07 9.77
N ILE A 137 -11.03 -12.19 9.91
CA ILE A 137 -9.62 -12.60 10.02
C ILE A 137 -9.41 -13.25 11.40
N ILE A 138 -9.11 -14.55 11.40
CA ILE A 138 -8.63 -15.28 12.58
C ILE A 138 -7.16 -14.94 12.81
N GLN A 139 -6.35 -15.05 11.74
CA GLN A 139 -4.91 -14.78 11.79
C GLN A 139 -4.38 -14.42 10.41
N GLN A 140 -3.36 -13.56 10.38
CA GLN A 140 -2.52 -13.29 9.23
C GLN A 140 -1.09 -13.74 9.54
N LYS A 141 -0.45 -14.48 8.64
CA LYS A 141 0.89 -15.00 8.85
C LYS A 141 1.74 -14.91 7.59
N THR A 142 2.94 -14.37 7.72
CA THR A 142 3.97 -14.53 6.68
C THR A 142 4.49 -15.96 6.76
N VAL A 143 4.23 -16.74 5.72
CA VAL A 143 4.58 -18.16 5.66
C VAL A 143 5.97 -18.34 5.05
N PHE A 144 6.32 -17.45 4.12
CA PHE A 144 7.59 -17.54 3.41
C PHE A 144 8.15 -16.15 3.10
N ILE A 145 9.49 -16.03 3.19
CA ILE A 145 10.26 -14.87 2.72
C ILE A 145 11.37 -15.44 1.84
N GLY A 146 11.33 -15.13 0.54
CA GLY A 146 12.22 -15.70 -0.46
C GLY A 146 13.27 -14.74 -0.98
N GLY A 147 14.32 -15.31 -1.57
CA GLY A 147 15.31 -14.61 -2.39
C GLY A 147 15.22 -15.09 -3.84
N VAL A 148 15.93 -14.41 -4.74
CA VAL A 148 15.90 -14.49 -6.22
C VAL A 148 15.99 -15.90 -6.81
N ARG A 149 16.29 -16.96 -6.05
CA ARG A 149 16.57 -18.31 -6.56
C ARG A 149 15.73 -19.45 -5.98
N ARG A 150 14.81 -19.21 -5.05
CA ARG A 150 13.90 -20.26 -4.56
C ARG A 150 12.56 -19.65 -4.25
N SER A 151 11.58 -20.10 -4.99
CA SER A 151 10.17 -19.76 -4.82
C SER A 151 9.45 -20.91 -4.10
N ILE A 152 8.43 -20.53 -3.38
CA ILE A 152 7.20 -21.23 -3.08
C ILE A 152 7.26 -21.99 -1.76
N ALA A 153 6.49 -21.43 -0.79
CA ALA A 153 6.05 -22.21 0.37
C ALA A 153 5.29 -23.46 -0.10
N GLU A 154 5.58 -24.59 0.50
CA GLU A 154 4.81 -25.79 0.24
C GLU A 154 3.40 -25.64 0.82
N PRO A 155 2.33 -26.07 0.12
CA PRO A 155 0.95 -25.99 0.62
C PRO A 155 0.78 -26.51 2.04
N ARG A 156 1.51 -27.54 2.42
CA ARG A 156 1.47 -28.12 3.77
C ARG A 156 1.77 -27.11 4.89
N GLU A 157 2.63 -26.12 4.65
CA GLU A 157 2.99 -25.11 5.65
C GLU A 157 1.84 -24.11 5.87
N ILE A 158 1.13 -23.81 4.79
CA ILE A 158 -0.05 -22.94 4.84
C ILE A 158 -1.21 -23.71 5.49
N LEU A 159 -1.48 -24.91 5.03
CA LEU A 159 -2.61 -25.71 5.46
C LEU A 159 -2.46 -26.24 6.90
N TYR A 160 -1.24 -26.43 7.39
CA TYR A 160 -0.99 -26.71 8.80
C TYR A 160 -1.65 -25.67 9.71
N TYR A 161 -1.43 -24.38 9.42
CA TYR A 161 -2.05 -23.31 10.20
C TYR A 161 -3.54 -23.19 9.96
N ALA A 162 -4.02 -23.43 8.75
CA ALA A 162 -5.45 -23.43 8.45
C ALA A 162 -6.19 -24.48 9.29
N CYS A 163 -5.67 -25.70 9.33
CA CYS A 163 -6.24 -26.77 10.17
C CYS A 163 -6.12 -26.47 11.67
N HIS A 164 -4.96 -25.98 12.12
CA HIS A 164 -4.73 -25.66 13.53
C HIS A 164 -5.66 -24.55 14.05
N LEU A 165 -5.95 -23.57 13.20
CA LEU A 165 -6.84 -22.45 13.50
C LEU A 165 -8.32 -22.76 13.25
N MET A 166 -8.63 -23.95 12.75
CA MET A 166 -9.97 -24.32 12.30
C MET A 166 -10.56 -23.30 11.30
N ALA A 167 -9.69 -22.77 10.43
CA ALA A 167 -10.08 -21.81 9.42
C ALA A 167 -10.97 -22.48 8.37
N THR A 168 -12.06 -21.82 8.00
CA THR A 168 -12.97 -22.30 6.96
C THR A 168 -12.58 -21.79 5.59
N SER A 169 -11.87 -20.65 5.57
CA SER A 169 -11.44 -20.02 4.33
C SER A 169 -10.03 -19.45 4.44
N LEU A 170 -9.38 -19.33 3.30
CA LEU A 170 -8.00 -18.90 3.15
C LEU A 170 -7.88 -17.90 2.01
N ILE A 171 -7.10 -16.85 2.22
CA ILE A 171 -6.58 -15.99 1.15
C ILE A 171 -5.06 -16.05 1.20
N VAL A 172 -4.43 -16.21 0.05
CA VAL A 172 -2.97 -16.17 -0.09
C VAL A 172 -2.58 -14.88 -0.81
N VAL A 173 -1.54 -14.23 -0.35
CA VAL A 173 -1.04 -13.00 -0.97
C VAL A 173 0.47 -13.04 -1.03
N HIS A 174 1.06 -12.71 -2.18
CA HIS A 174 2.49 -12.44 -2.26
C HIS A 174 2.79 -11.15 -3.00
N ASN A 175 3.96 -10.57 -2.74
CA ASN A 175 4.41 -9.40 -3.45
C ASN A 175 5.46 -9.75 -4.50
N HIS A 176 5.44 -9.01 -5.61
CA HIS A 176 6.53 -9.00 -6.57
C HIS A 176 7.46 -7.81 -6.31
N PRO A 177 8.73 -8.04 -5.97
CA PRO A 177 9.72 -6.95 -5.76
C PRO A 177 9.94 -6.07 -7.00
N SER A 178 9.65 -6.58 -8.22
CA SER A 178 9.66 -5.80 -9.46
C SER A 178 8.64 -4.65 -9.43
N GLY A 179 7.57 -4.78 -8.64
CA GLY A 179 6.46 -3.84 -8.55
C GLY A 179 5.31 -4.13 -9.52
N GLU A 180 5.48 -5.08 -10.45
CA GLU A 180 4.42 -5.54 -11.36
C GLU A 180 3.67 -6.72 -10.73
N ALA A 181 2.34 -6.68 -10.78
CA ALA A 181 1.49 -7.69 -10.14
C ALA A 181 1.05 -8.82 -11.10
N TYR A 182 1.58 -8.89 -12.32
CA TYR A 182 1.19 -9.92 -13.28
C TYR A 182 1.73 -11.31 -12.87
N PRO A 183 0.89 -12.37 -12.88
CA PRO A 183 1.27 -13.70 -12.42
C PRO A 183 2.29 -14.37 -13.35
N SER A 184 3.30 -14.96 -12.76
CA SER A 184 4.20 -15.88 -13.45
C SER A 184 3.55 -17.26 -13.62
N ARG A 185 4.17 -18.15 -14.45
CA ARG A 185 3.72 -19.53 -14.58
C ARG A 185 3.78 -20.29 -13.25
N ASN A 186 4.81 -20.00 -12.44
CA ASN A 186 4.95 -20.61 -11.12
C ASN A 186 3.82 -20.19 -10.16
N ASP A 187 3.35 -18.93 -10.25
CA ASP A 187 2.24 -18.47 -9.43
C ASP A 187 0.94 -19.16 -9.81
N ILE A 188 0.72 -19.39 -11.11
CA ILE A 188 -0.44 -20.14 -11.62
C ILE A 188 -0.39 -21.60 -11.12
N ASP A 189 0.75 -22.26 -11.27
CA ASP A 189 0.93 -23.65 -10.83
C ASP A 189 0.76 -23.78 -9.32
N PHE A 190 1.31 -22.84 -8.55
CA PHE A 190 1.12 -22.78 -7.11
C PHE A 190 -0.34 -22.56 -6.72
N THR A 191 -1.04 -21.64 -7.39
CA THR A 191 -2.45 -21.36 -7.13
C THR A 191 -3.30 -22.62 -7.32
N GLN A 192 -3.08 -23.35 -8.41
CA GLN A 192 -3.78 -24.61 -8.67
C GLN A 192 -3.46 -25.68 -7.62
N LYS A 193 -2.19 -25.78 -7.20
CA LYS A 193 -1.76 -26.72 -6.18
C LYS A 193 -2.40 -26.43 -4.82
N ILE A 194 -2.36 -25.19 -4.37
CA ILE A 194 -2.95 -24.80 -3.07
C ILE A 194 -4.47 -24.94 -3.09
N LYS A 195 -5.14 -24.57 -4.20
CA LYS A 195 -6.59 -24.73 -4.34
C LYS A 195 -7.01 -26.19 -4.16
N ARG A 196 -6.41 -27.12 -4.91
CA ARG A 196 -6.70 -28.57 -4.79
C ARG A 196 -6.48 -29.06 -3.36
N SER A 197 -5.37 -28.63 -2.74
CA SER A 197 -5.06 -29.05 -1.36
C SER A 197 -6.04 -28.45 -0.32
N CYS A 198 -6.59 -27.28 -0.58
CA CYS A 198 -7.65 -26.69 0.23
C CYS A 198 -8.96 -27.48 0.07
N ASP A 199 -9.35 -27.80 -1.17
CA ASP A 199 -10.54 -28.55 -1.50
C ASP A 199 -10.53 -29.94 -0.83
N ASP A 200 -9.39 -30.64 -0.85
CA ASP A 200 -9.19 -31.94 -0.19
C ASP A 200 -9.40 -31.87 1.33
N LEU A 201 -9.21 -30.73 1.93
CA LEU A 201 -9.38 -30.48 3.38
C LEU A 201 -10.71 -29.80 3.75
N GLY A 202 -11.56 -29.49 2.77
CA GLY A 202 -12.80 -28.75 3.01
C GLY A 202 -12.57 -27.30 3.38
N ILE A 203 -11.44 -26.70 2.99
CA ILE A 203 -11.11 -25.29 3.22
C ILE A 203 -11.33 -24.52 1.90
N CYS A 204 -11.99 -23.39 1.93
CA CYS A 204 -12.21 -22.58 0.74
C CYS A 204 -11.01 -21.66 0.48
N LEU A 205 -10.32 -21.80 -0.66
CA LEU A 205 -9.36 -20.78 -1.12
C LEU A 205 -10.15 -19.64 -1.77
N LEU A 206 -10.43 -18.58 -1.02
CA LEU A 206 -11.23 -17.44 -1.50
C LEU A 206 -10.52 -16.64 -2.59
N ASP A 207 -9.20 -16.46 -2.50
CA ASP A 207 -8.41 -15.75 -3.50
C ASP A 207 -6.92 -16.05 -3.35
N HIS A 208 -6.19 -15.83 -4.44
CA HIS A 208 -4.75 -15.63 -4.44
C HIS A 208 -4.47 -14.27 -5.07
N LEU A 209 -3.80 -13.41 -4.32
CA LEU A 209 -3.50 -12.04 -4.73
C LEU A 209 -1.99 -11.88 -4.95
N ILE A 210 -1.63 -11.19 -6.00
CA ILE A 210 -0.27 -10.70 -6.22
C ILE A 210 -0.30 -9.19 -6.05
N VAL A 211 0.57 -8.64 -5.21
CA VAL A 211 0.63 -7.21 -4.98
C VAL A 211 1.96 -6.62 -5.42
N GLY A 212 1.88 -5.52 -6.13
CA GLY A 212 3.01 -4.64 -6.42
C GLY A 212 3.00 -3.41 -5.50
N LYS A 213 3.70 -2.36 -5.89
CA LYS A 213 3.74 -1.09 -5.14
C LYS A 213 2.43 -0.31 -5.20
N SER A 214 1.70 -0.40 -6.30
CA SER A 214 0.48 0.38 -6.58
C SER A 214 -0.57 -0.39 -7.39
N THR A 215 -0.28 -1.64 -7.74
CA THR A 215 -1.14 -2.50 -8.54
C THR A 215 -1.29 -3.85 -7.85
N TYR A 216 -2.38 -4.54 -8.12
CA TYR A 216 -2.58 -5.91 -7.69
C TYR A 216 -3.19 -6.75 -8.82
N TYR A 217 -3.07 -8.05 -8.70
CA TYR A 217 -3.76 -9.05 -9.51
C TYR A 217 -4.50 -9.99 -8.57
N SER A 218 -5.74 -10.30 -8.88
CA SER A 218 -6.57 -11.27 -8.16
C SER A 218 -6.89 -12.44 -9.10
N PHE A 219 -6.54 -13.64 -8.70
CA PHE A 219 -6.89 -14.84 -9.47
C PHE A 219 -8.40 -15.04 -9.55
N ARG A 220 -9.13 -14.64 -8.52
CA ARG A 220 -10.58 -14.71 -8.48
C ARG A 220 -11.25 -13.74 -9.44
N GLU A 221 -10.72 -12.52 -9.58
CA GLU A 221 -11.33 -11.46 -10.38
C GLU A 221 -10.96 -11.57 -11.88
N GLU A 222 -9.77 -12.12 -12.19
CA GLU A 222 -9.18 -12.07 -13.52
C GLU A 222 -9.23 -13.42 -14.26
N ARG A 223 -9.61 -14.51 -13.60
CA ARG A 223 -9.60 -15.84 -14.21
C ARG A 223 -10.95 -16.55 -14.08
N GLU A 224 -11.57 -16.84 -15.23
CA GLU A 224 -12.82 -17.61 -15.31
C GLU A 224 -12.68 -19.07 -14.80
N ASP A 225 -11.46 -19.63 -14.86
CA ASP A 225 -11.16 -20.99 -14.39
C ASP A 225 -10.85 -21.07 -12.88
N PHE A 226 -10.90 -19.92 -12.16
CA PHE A 226 -10.81 -19.86 -10.71
C PHE A 226 -12.21 -19.95 -10.08
N GLU A 227 -13.01 -20.96 -10.49
CA GLU A 227 -14.31 -21.21 -9.88
C GLU A 227 -14.14 -21.66 -8.41
N LEU A 228 -14.97 -21.05 -7.55
CA LEU A 228 -15.08 -21.34 -6.11
C LEU A 228 -15.80 -22.64 -5.85
#